data_7c0a2cdff55867ae368111c63eeb7d2a
#
_entry.id   7c0a2cdff55867ae368111c63eeb7d2a
#
_cell.length_a   1.000
_cell.length_b   1.000
_cell.length_c   1.000
_cell.angle_alpha   90.00
_cell.angle_beta   90.00
_cell.angle_gamma   90.00
#
_symmetry.space_group_name_H-M   'P 1'
#
loop_
_entity.id
_entity.type
_entity.pdbx_description
1 polymer ?
#
loop_
_entity_poly.entity_id
_entity_poly.type
_entity_poly.pdbx_seq_one_letter_code
_entity_poly.pdbx_strand_id
1 'polypeptide(L)'
;MFAMATNDHGTIVVVEDDAHIADLLDMSLRQAGYRVIQATTGEAGLAAIDRERPRAVILDVGLPGDLDGLDVCMRLRAKSTVPVLFLTARDSEVDRILGLELGADDYITKPFSPRELVARVKAILRRLDATPTKEERPASITIGDIEVDIARREVLVGTSSVSLATREFDLLAFFASNQGLVLSRQQLLDGVWGPGWFGDERTVDVHVRQLRKKLGDGFELKTVFGVGYRLN
;
A
#
# COMPACT_ATOMS: atom_id res chain seq x y z
N MET A 1 9.92 6.46 -39.22
CA MET A 1 8.93 6.88 -38.19
C MET A 1 8.91 5.76 -37.17
N PHE A 2 9.79 5.85 -36.16
CA PHE A 2 9.89 4.85 -35.07
C PHE A 2 8.70 5.06 -34.15
N ALA A 3 7.78 4.11 -34.10
CA ALA A 3 6.80 4.04 -33.04
C ALA A 3 7.55 3.78 -31.72
N MET A 4 7.65 4.79 -30.86
CA MET A 4 8.03 4.57 -29.48
C MET A 4 6.97 3.63 -28.91
N ALA A 5 7.37 2.41 -28.55
CA ALA A 5 6.58 1.52 -27.72
C ALA A 5 6.35 2.29 -26.42
N THR A 6 5.15 2.81 -26.22
CA THR A 6 4.72 3.36 -24.94
C THR A 6 4.72 2.18 -23.99
N ASN A 7 5.74 2.08 -23.12
CA ASN A 7 5.70 1.19 -21.96
C ASN A 7 4.51 1.66 -21.11
N ASP A 8 3.34 1.09 -21.37
CA ASP A 8 2.16 1.34 -20.54
C ASP A 8 2.28 0.53 -19.26
N HIS A 9 2.82 1.17 -18.21
CA HIS A 9 2.93 0.60 -16.87
C HIS A 9 1.57 0.56 -16.15
N GLY A 10 0.49 0.87 -16.85
CA GLY A 10 -0.87 0.89 -16.35
C GLY A 10 -1.32 2.25 -15.84
N THR A 11 -2.58 2.31 -15.40
CA THR A 11 -3.24 3.56 -15.01
C THR A 11 -3.04 3.85 -13.52
N ILE A 12 -2.77 5.12 -13.20
CA ILE A 12 -2.80 5.67 -11.85
C ILE A 12 -3.89 6.75 -11.78
N VAL A 13 -4.73 6.70 -10.77
CA VAL A 13 -5.67 7.79 -10.47
C VAL A 13 -5.02 8.68 -9.42
N VAL A 14 -5.02 9.99 -9.70
CA VAL A 14 -4.55 11.05 -8.81
C VAL A 14 -5.75 11.86 -8.38
N VAL A 15 -5.99 11.97 -7.07
CA VAL A 15 -7.05 12.77 -6.48
C VAL A 15 -6.40 13.87 -5.66
N GLU A 16 -6.37 15.07 -6.22
CA GLU A 16 -5.67 16.26 -5.68
C GLU A 16 -6.38 17.50 -6.17
N ASP A 17 -6.76 18.42 -5.30
CA ASP A 17 -7.47 19.64 -5.63
C ASP A 17 -6.54 20.80 -6.04
N ASP A 18 -5.29 20.82 -5.58
CA ASP A 18 -4.30 21.79 -6.04
C ASP A 18 -3.81 21.44 -7.44
N ALA A 19 -4.16 22.29 -8.42
CA ALA A 19 -3.83 22.08 -9.83
C ALA A 19 -2.30 22.02 -10.07
N HIS A 20 -1.49 22.76 -9.32
CA HIS A 20 -0.03 22.76 -9.50
C HIS A 20 0.57 21.42 -9.03
N ILE A 21 0.06 20.89 -7.91
CA ILE A 21 0.47 19.58 -7.41
C ILE A 21 0.00 18.49 -8.36
N ALA A 22 -1.26 18.53 -8.81
CA ALA A 22 -1.82 17.57 -9.75
C ALA A 22 -1.03 17.53 -11.07
N ASP A 23 -0.67 18.68 -11.64
CA ASP A 23 0.14 18.78 -12.86
C ASP A 23 1.57 18.24 -12.65
N LEU A 24 2.20 18.52 -11.50
CA LEU A 24 3.51 18.01 -11.14
C LEU A 24 3.50 16.46 -11.06
N LEU A 25 2.45 15.91 -10.45
CA LEU A 25 2.22 14.46 -10.34
C LEU A 25 2.00 13.84 -11.73
N ASP A 26 1.12 14.42 -12.55
CA ASP A 26 0.82 13.95 -13.90
C ASP A 26 2.10 13.88 -14.75
N MET A 27 2.86 14.98 -14.80
CA MET A 27 4.09 15.05 -15.58
C MET A 27 5.10 13.98 -15.12
N SER A 28 5.29 13.84 -13.82
CA SER A 28 6.29 12.92 -13.25
C SER A 28 5.93 11.46 -13.48
N LEU A 29 4.66 11.12 -13.32
CA LEU A 29 4.15 9.76 -13.50
C LEU A 29 4.12 9.37 -14.99
N ARG A 30 3.71 10.29 -15.89
CA ARG A 30 3.77 10.05 -17.33
C ARG A 30 5.20 9.88 -17.82
N GLN A 31 6.14 10.67 -17.32
CA GLN A 31 7.57 10.49 -17.62
C GLN A 31 8.08 9.12 -17.12
N ALA A 32 7.49 8.57 -16.07
CA ALA A 32 7.80 7.24 -15.58
C ALA A 32 7.05 6.10 -16.32
N GLY A 33 6.23 6.41 -17.33
CA GLY A 33 5.55 5.45 -18.21
C GLY A 33 4.13 5.06 -17.76
N TYR A 34 3.52 5.80 -16.84
CA TYR A 34 2.15 5.55 -16.39
C TYR A 34 1.12 6.38 -17.15
N ARG A 35 -0.07 5.85 -17.34
CA ARG A 35 -1.24 6.63 -17.71
C ARG A 35 -1.83 7.27 -16.45
N VAL A 36 -2.09 8.58 -16.46
CA VAL A 36 -2.61 9.31 -15.31
C VAL A 36 -4.01 9.84 -15.59
N ILE A 37 -4.91 9.62 -14.64
CA ILE A 37 -6.26 10.20 -14.59
C ILE A 37 -6.33 11.08 -13.35
N GLN A 38 -6.65 12.36 -13.54
CA GLN A 38 -6.78 13.32 -12.45
C GLN A 38 -8.24 13.49 -12.04
N ALA A 39 -8.46 13.71 -10.76
CA ALA A 39 -9.72 14.11 -10.15
C ALA A 39 -9.44 15.15 -9.06
N THR A 40 -10.34 16.11 -8.87
CA THR A 40 -10.16 17.24 -7.96
C THR A 40 -11.07 17.16 -6.71
N THR A 41 -11.92 16.15 -6.63
CA THR A 41 -12.79 15.89 -5.46
C THR A 41 -12.85 14.41 -5.13
N GLY A 42 -13.24 14.06 -3.91
CA GLY A 42 -13.37 12.68 -3.47
C GLY A 42 -14.35 11.87 -4.32
N GLU A 43 -15.50 12.48 -4.68
CA GLU A 43 -16.53 11.82 -5.50
C GLU A 43 -16.04 11.54 -6.91
N ALA A 44 -15.38 12.53 -7.55
CA ALA A 44 -14.80 12.36 -8.87
C ALA A 44 -13.68 11.30 -8.84
N GLY A 45 -12.90 11.26 -7.77
CA GLY A 45 -11.88 10.24 -7.51
C GLY A 45 -12.46 8.84 -7.46
N LEU A 46 -13.49 8.61 -6.64
CA LEU A 46 -14.17 7.31 -6.56
C LEU A 46 -14.76 6.88 -7.91
N ALA A 47 -15.41 7.79 -8.63
CA ALA A 47 -15.96 7.52 -9.95
C ALA A 47 -14.86 7.15 -10.98
N ALA A 48 -13.72 7.85 -10.93
CA ALA A 48 -12.57 7.54 -11.79
C ALA A 48 -11.96 6.17 -11.45
N ILE A 49 -11.80 5.84 -10.16
CA ILE A 49 -11.28 4.55 -9.69
C ILE A 49 -12.18 3.39 -10.16
N ASP A 50 -13.50 3.52 -10.01
CA ASP A 50 -14.45 2.49 -10.42
C ASP A 50 -14.44 2.26 -11.94
N ARG A 51 -14.32 3.33 -12.73
CA ARG A 51 -14.30 3.27 -14.20
C ARG A 51 -12.99 2.74 -14.75
N GLU A 52 -11.86 3.25 -14.25
CA GLU A 52 -10.53 3.00 -14.82
C GLU A 52 -9.85 1.75 -14.24
N ARG A 53 -10.29 1.27 -13.08
CA ARG A 53 -9.66 0.15 -12.33
C ARG A 53 -8.14 0.31 -12.27
N PRO A 54 -7.64 1.38 -11.66
CA PRO A 54 -6.22 1.73 -11.69
C PRO A 54 -5.36 0.71 -10.96
N ARG A 55 -4.08 0.72 -11.26
CA ARG A 55 -3.07 -0.08 -10.54
C ARG A 55 -2.68 0.51 -9.19
N ALA A 56 -2.81 1.83 -9.04
CA ALA A 56 -2.62 2.54 -7.78
C ALA A 56 -3.43 3.83 -7.77
N VAL A 57 -3.69 4.33 -6.56
CA VAL A 57 -4.35 5.62 -6.32
C VAL A 57 -3.38 6.49 -5.52
N ILE A 58 -3.20 7.73 -5.95
CA ILE A 58 -2.55 8.79 -5.17
C ILE A 58 -3.68 9.69 -4.70
N LEU A 59 -3.73 9.94 -3.40
CA LEU A 59 -4.90 10.52 -2.77
C LEU A 59 -4.48 11.59 -1.75
N ASP A 60 -4.86 12.83 -2.00
CA ASP A 60 -4.70 13.87 -0.98
C ASP A 60 -5.66 13.64 0.18
N VAL A 61 -5.16 13.79 1.41
CA VAL A 61 -5.97 13.73 2.62
C VAL A 61 -6.90 14.95 2.71
N GLY A 62 -6.40 16.14 2.34
CA GLY A 62 -7.07 17.43 2.52
C GLY A 62 -8.02 17.81 1.39
N LEU A 63 -8.74 16.88 0.78
CA LEU A 63 -9.67 17.19 -0.31
C LEU A 63 -10.85 18.06 0.14
N PRO A 64 -11.29 19.00 -0.71
CA PRO A 64 -12.47 19.80 -0.43
C PRO A 64 -13.77 19.04 -0.69
N GLY A 65 -14.86 19.47 -0.07
CA GLY A 65 -16.21 18.92 -0.27
C GLY A 65 -16.66 18.01 0.86
N ASP A 66 -17.63 17.13 0.56
CA ASP A 66 -18.26 16.24 1.54
C ASP A 66 -17.44 14.98 1.81
N LEU A 67 -16.46 14.66 0.95
CA LEU A 67 -15.60 13.50 1.06
C LEU A 67 -14.13 13.93 1.06
N ASP A 68 -13.49 13.86 2.21
CA ASP A 68 -12.03 13.99 2.30
C ASP A 68 -11.29 12.72 1.82
N GLY A 69 -9.97 12.77 1.80
CA GLY A 69 -9.19 11.63 1.34
C GLY A 69 -9.31 10.40 2.24
N LEU A 70 -9.55 10.58 3.54
CA LEU A 70 -9.75 9.46 4.47
C LEU A 70 -11.08 8.75 4.20
N ASP A 71 -12.15 9.52 3.94
CA ASP A 71 -13.46 9.00 3.57
C ASP A 71 -13.40 8.23 2.24
N VAL A 72 -12.67 8.77 1.25
CA VAL A 72 -12.43 8.10 -0.04
C VAL A 72 -11.72 6.76 0.19
N CYS A 73 -10.67 6.73 0.99
CA CYS A 73 -9.92 5.52 1.30
C CYS A 73 -10.80 4.48 2.00
N MET A 74 -11.57 4.88 3.00
CA MET A 74 -12.48 4.00 3.73
C MET A 74 -13.53 3.36 2.79
N ARG A 75 -14.16 4.16 1.93
CA ARG A 75 -15.13 3.66 0.93
C ARG A 75 -14.49 2.74 -0.10
N LEU A 76 -13.26 3.05 -0.51
CA LEU A 76 -12.50 2.22 -1.44
C LEU A 76 -12.16 0.86 -0.82
N ARG A 77 -11.70 0.82 0.42
CA ARG A 77 -11.33 -0.41 1.14
C ARG A 77 -12.50 -1.35 1.39
N ALA A 78 -13.72 -0.84 1.42
CA ALA A 78 -14.93 -1.69 1.49
C ALA A 78 -15.11 -2.61 0.27
N LYS A 79 -14.47 -2.29 -0.88
CA LYS A 79 -14.69 -3.00 -2.16
C LYS A 79 -13.41 -3.30 -2.95
N SER A 80 -12.25 -2.79 -2.54
CA SER A 80 -11.02 -2.90 -3.32
C SER A 80 -9.77 -2.91 -2.44
N THR A 81 -8.77 -3.69 -2.86
CA THR A 81 -7.43 -3.73 -2.29
C THR A 81 -6.41 -2.95 -3.11
N VAL A 82 -6.84 -2.16 -4.10
CA VAL A 82 -5.94 -1.35 -4.92
C VAL A 82 -5.02 -0.51 -4.04
N PRO A 83 -3.71 -0.44 -4.32
CA PRO A 83 -2.78 0.35 -3.53
C PRO A 83 -3.16 1.82 -3.45
N VAL A 84 -3.10 2.39 -2.24
CA VAL A 84 -3.35 3.81 -1.96
C VAL A 84 -2.10 4.43 -1.36
N LEU A 85 -1.59 5.48 -2.00
CA LEU A 85 -0.53 6.34 -1.50
C LEU A 85 -1.13 7.68 -1.10
N PHE A 86 -1.10 8.01 0.18
CA PHE A 86 -1.58 9.31 0.65
C PHE A 86 -0.58 10.44 0.40
N LEU A 87 -1.13 11.60 0.06
CA LEU A 87 -0.44 12.89 0.18
C LEU A 87 -1.00 13.61 1.40
N THR A 88 -0.14 14.12 2.28
CA THR A 88 -0.56 14.75 3.52
C THR A 88 0.29 15.96 3.86
N ALA A 89 -0.26 16.94 4.57
CA ALA A 89 0.50 18.07 5.11
C ALA A 89 1.45 17.59 6.23
N ARG A 90 2.56 18.32 6.42
CA ARG A 90 3.66 17.94 7.33
C ARG A 90 3.25 17.78 8.80
N ASP A 91 2.19 18.48 9.22
CA ASP A 91 1.85 18.66 10.64
C ASP A 91 0.81 17.67 11.18
N SER A 92 0.32 16.73 10.36
CA SER A 92 -0.71 15.78 10.78
C SER A 92 -0.16 14.36 10.99
N GLU A 93 0.59 14.16 12.08
CA GLU A 93 0.94 12.81 12.52
C GLU A 93 -0.33 11.95 12.73
N VAL A 94 -1.39 12.58 13.21
CA VAL A 94 -2.70 11.94 13.42
C VAL A 94 -3.29 11.46 12.10
N ASP A 95 -3.28 12.29 11.04
CA ASP A 95 -3.83 11.93 9.73
C ASP A 95 -3.02 10.82 9.06
N ARG A 96 -1.69 10.81 9.26
CA ARG A 96 -0.83 9.72 8.75
C ARG A 96 -1.16 8.39 9.40
N ILE A 97 -1.26 8.37 10.73
CA ILE A 97 -1.62 7.17 11.48
C ILE A 97 -3.02 6.71 11.10
N LEU A 98 -3.99 7.64 11.09
CA LEU A 98 -5.37 7.34 10.73
C LEU A 98 -5.48 6.81 9.29
N GLY A 99 -4.79 7.42 8.34
CA GLY A 99 -4.77 6.97 6.96
C GLY A 99 -4.23 5.55 6.79
N LEU A 100 -3.14 5.21 7.48
CA LEU A 100 -2.61 3.84 7.49
C LEU A 100 -3.56 2.88 8.21
N GLU A 101 -4.22 3.29 9.30
CA GLU A 101 -5.24 2.49 9.99
C GLU A 101 -6.47 2.21 9.11
N LEU A 102 -6.81 3.12 8.19
CA LEU A 102 -7.85 2.94 7.19
C LEU A 102 -7.41 2.08 6.00
N GLY A 103 -6.17 1.62 5.99
CA GLY A 103 -5.65 0.67 5.01
C GLY A 103 -4.92 1.30 3.84
N ALA A 104 -4.39 2.51 3.96
CA ALA A 104 -3.43 3.03 3.00
C ALA A 104 -2.13 2.20 3.04
N ASP A 105 -1.47 2.09 1.90
CA ASP A 105 -0.25 1.28 1.76
C ASP A 105 1.01 2.07 2.11
N ASP A 106 0.99 3.38 1.88
CA ASP A 106 2.09 4.29 2.20
C ASP A 106 1.59 5.74 2.23
N TYR A 107 2.44 6.68 2.65
CA TYR A 107 2.16 8.11 2.63
C TYR A 107 3.38 8.93 2.23
N ILE A 108 3.14 10.13 1.71
CA ILE A 108 4.17 11.14 1.43
C ILE A 108 3.72 12.48 2.03
N THR A 109 4.64 13.14 2.73
CA THR A 109 4.36 14.47 3.31
C THR A 109 4.67 15.58 2.30
N LYS A 110 3.75 16.53 2.15
CA LYS A 110 3.96 17.77 1.38
C LYS A 110 4.86 18.74 2.18
N PRO A 111 5.87 19.42 1.57
CA PRO A 111 6.30 19.30 0.18
C PRO A 111 7.15 18.05 -0.05
N PHE A 112 7.00 17.40 -1.19
CA PHE A 112 7.71 16.18 -1.56
C PHE A 112 8.54 16.35 -2.83
N SER A 113 9.49 15.44 -3.04
CA SER A 113 10.21 15.34 -4.29
C SER A 113 9.44 14.48 -5.29
N PRO A 114 9.26 14.91 -6.56
CA PRO A 114 8.67 14.08 -7.61
C PRO A 114 9.39 12.75 -7.79
N ARG A 115 10.70 12.71 -7.58
CA ARG A 115 11.50 11.49 -7.65
C ARG A 115 11.15 10.52 -6.52
N GLU A 116 10.91 11.02 -5.32
CA GLU A 116 10.47 10.24 -4.17
C GLU A 116 9.11 9.59 -4.44
N LEU A 117 8.14 10.40 -4.92
CA LEU A 117 6.81 9.90 -5.26
C LEU A 117 6.88 8.76 -6.28
N VAL A 118 7.58 8.96 -7.39
CA VAL A 118 7.74 7.94 -8.43
C VAL A 118 8.41 6.68 -7.89
N ALA A 119 9.42 6.83 -7.01
CA ALA A 119 10.10 5.70 -6.38
C ALA A 119 9.14 4.89 -5.49
N ARG A 120 8.29 5.55 -4.70
CA ARG A 120 7.29 4.88 -3.83
C ARG A 120 6.22 4.17 -4.66
N VAL A 121 5.69 4.82 -5.70
CA VAL A 121 4.74 4.20 -6.62
C VAL A 121 5.34 2.94 -7.26
N LYS A 122 6.57 3.04 -7.78
CA LYS A 122 7.28 1.87 -8.34
C LYS A 122 7.51 0.77 -7.31
N ALA A 123 7.84 1.11 -6.08
CA ALA A 123 8.04 0.13 -5.01
C ALA A 123 6.76 -0.62 -4.65
N ILE A 124 5.61 0.09 -4.63
CA ILE A 124 4.31 -0.53 -4.42
C ILE A 124 3.96 -1.47 -5.58
N LEU A 125 4.07 -1.00 -6.83
CA LEU A 125 3.65 -1.75 -8.02
C LEU A 125 4.57 -2.93 -8.35
N ARG A 126 5.89 -2.81 -8.15
CA ARG A 126 6.85 -3.90 -8.39
C ARG A 126 6.49 -5.18 -7.64
N ARG A 127 5.91 -5.08 -6.46
CA ARG A 127 5.49 -6.25 -5.68
C ARG A 127 4.22 -6.89 -6.20
N LEU A 128 3.34 -6.11 -6.79
CA LEU A 128 2.17 -6.63 -7.50
C LEU A 128 2.57 -7.40 -8.76
N ASP A 129 3.64 -6.96 -9.42
CA ASP A 129 4.18 -7.57 -10.64
C ASP A 129 5.15 -8.73 -10.36
N ALA A 130 5.64 -8.87 -9.14
CA ALA A 130 6.54 -9.95 -8.77
C ALA A 130 5.81 -11.28 -8.84
N THR A 131 5.87 -11.92 -10.01
CA THR A 131 5.50 -13.32 -10.16
C THR A 131 6.55 -14.14 -9.40
N PRO A 132 6.18 -14.98 -8.44
CA PRO A 132 7.14 -15.86 -7.78
C PRO A 132 7.81 -16.71 -8.86
N THR A 133 9.14 -16.64 -8.97
CA THR A 133 9.88 -17.59 -9.78
C THR A 133 9.61 -18.99 -9.23
N LYS A 134 9.25 -19.90 -10.13
CA LYS A 134 8.62 -21.21 -9.88
C LYS A 134 9.44 -22.20 -9.04
N GLU A 135 10.63 -21.83 -8.57
CA GLU A 135 11.58 -22.84 -8.06
C GLU A 135 11.93 -22.76 -6.56
N GLU A 136 11.49 -21.74 -5.78
CA GLU A 136 12.05 -21.64 -4.41
C GLU A 136 11.09 -21.20 -3.27
N ARG A 137 9.80 -21.06 -3.48
CA ARG A 137 8.88 -20.77 -2.35
C ARG A 137 7.66 -21.68 -2.38
N PRO A 138 7.23 -22.22 -1.21
CA PRO A 138 5.98 -22.95 -1.13
C PRO A 138 4.85 -22.05 -1.66
N ALA A 139 3.94 -22.61 -2.47
CA ALA A 139 2.82 -21.88 -3.05
C ALA A 139 1.89 -21.33 -1.97
N SER A 140 1.81 -21.99 -0.83
CA SER A 140 1.11 -21.55 0.38
C SER A 140 1.96 -21.79 1.62
N ILE A 141 1.78 -20.95 2.64
CA ILE A 141 2.38 -21.09 3.97
C ILE A 141 1.24 -21.16 4.98
N THR A 142 1.28 -22.16 5.85
CA THR A 142 0.28 -22.34 6.91
C THR A 142 0.83 -21.88 8.26
N ILE A 143 0.06 -21.05 8.98
CA ILE A 143 0.36 -20.52 10.30
C ILE A 143 -0.85 -20.80 11.19
N GLY A 144 -0.82 -21.88 11.96
CA GLY A 144 -2.00 -22.30 12.72
C GLY A 144 -3.17 -22.65 11.77
N ASP A 145 -4.26 -21.90 11.86
CA ASP A 145 -5.44 -22.01 11.00
C ASP A 145 -5.45 -20.99 9.83
N ILE A 146 -4.35 -20.25 9.67
CA ILE A 146 -4.19 -19.23 8.62
C ILE A 146 -3.41 -19.85 7.45
N GLU A 147 -3.99 -19.83 6.26
CA GLU A 147 -3.32 -20.20 5.01
C GLU A 147 -3.04 -18.94 4.18
N VAL A 148 -1.78 -18.76 3.77
CA VAL A 148 -1.30 -17.63 2.97
C VAL A 148 -0.84 -18.14 1.62
N ASP A 149 -1.63 -17.95 0.56
CA ASP A 149 -1.22 -18.20 -0.81
C ASP A 149 -0.47 -16.99 -1.36
N ILE A 150 0.86 -17.11 -1.43
CA ILE A 150 1.73 -16.02 -1.87
C ILE A 150 1.55 -15.72 -3.36
N ALA A 151 1.30 -16.76 -4.17
CA ALA A 151 1.17 -16.61 -5.61
C ALA A 151 -0.13 -15.92 -6.02
N ARG A 152 -1.23 -16.25 -5.33
CA ARG A 152 -2.55 -15.65 -5.57
C ARG A 152 -2.80 -14.39 -4.74
N ARG A 153 -1.96 -14.13 -3.74
CA ARG A 153 -2.15 -13.06 -2.75
C ARG A 153 -3.47 -13.22 -1.99
N GLU A 154 -3.80 -14.45 -1.65
CA GLU A 154 -5.02 -14.82 -0.92
C GLU A 154 -4.68 -15.27 0.50
N VAL A 155 -5.59 -14.98 1.44
CA VAL A 155 -5.47 -15.39 2.85
C VAL A 155 -6.78 -16.03 3.28
N LEU A 156 -6.68 -17.21 3.87
CA LEU A 156 -7.80 -17.90 4.51
C LEU A 156 -7.52 -18.01 6.01
N VAL A 157 -8.55 -17.82 6.83
CA VAL A 157 -8.56 -18.17 8.26
C VAL A 157 -9.62 -19.24 8.44
N GLY A 158 -9.18 -20.47 8.68
CA GLY A 158 -10.05 -21.63 8.55
C GLY A 158 -10.59 -21.75 7.12
N THR A 159 -11.91 -21.58 6.95
CA THR A 159 -12.59 -21.60 5.62
C THR A 159 -12.97 -20.21 5.10
N SER A 160 -12.66 -19.15 5.86
CA SER A 160 -13.09 -17.80 5.54
C SER A 160 -11.98 -17.01 4.85
N SER A 161 -12.29 -16.41 3.69
CA SER A 161 -11.36 -15.51 3.01
C SER A 161 -11.26 -14.17 3.75
N VAL A 162 -10.03 -13.69 3.96
CA VAL A 162 -9.74 -12.40 4.60
C VAL A 162 -9.11 -11.44 3.59
N SER A 163 -9.75 -10.29 3.39
CA SER A 163 -9.25 -9.24 2.49
C SER A 163 -8.20 -8.38 3.19
N LEU A 164 -6.98 -8.41 2.69
CA LEU A 164 -5.89 -7.58 3.16
C LEU A 164 -5.55 -6.49 2.13
N ALA A 165 -5.20 -5.29 2.60
CA ALA A 165 -4.58 -4.27 1.76
C ALA A 165 -3.21 -4.77 1.26
N THR A 166 -2.69 -4.19 0.19
CA THR A 166 -1.45 -4.66 -0.45
C THR A 166 -0.30 -4.76 0.55
N ARG A 167 -0.09 -3.75 1.39
CA ARG A 167 1.00 -3.74 2.38
C ARG A 167 0.76 -4.67 3.57
N GLU A 168 -0.49 -4.85 3.97
CA GLU A 168 -0.84 -5.84 4.99
C GLU A 168 -0.48 -7.25 4.52
N PHE A 169 -0.83 -7.57 3.26
CA PHE A 169 -0.47 -8.85 2.68
C PHE A 169 1.05 -9.03 2.57
N ASP A 170 1.77 -8.02 2.07
CA ASP A 170 3.23 -8.07 1.94
C ASP A 170 3.91 -8.29 3.30
N LEU A 171 3.42 -7.63 4.34
CA LEU A 171 3.93 -7.77 5.70
C LEU A 171 3.64 -9.16 6.28
N LEU A 172 2.42 -9.69 6.08
CA LEU A 172 2.07 -11.06 6.47
C LEU A 172 2.95 -12.08 5.76
N ALA A 173 3.12 -11.97 4.44
CA ALA A 173 3.96 -12.86 3.65
C ALA A 173 5.43 -12.81 4.08
N PHE A 174 5.91 -11.61 4.46
CA PHE A 174 7.27 -11.45 4.97
C PHE A 174 7.44 -12.11 6.34
N PHE A 175 6.49 -11.96 7.26
CA PHE A 175 6.49 -12.68 8.54
C PHE A 175 6.42 -14.19 8.35
N ALA A 176 5.52 -14.67 7.49
CA ALA A 176 5.35 -16.09 7.20
C ALA A 176 6.63 -16.73 6.63
N SER A 177 7.33 -16.01 5.76
CA SER A 177 8.61 -16.46 5.19
C SER A 177 9.78 -16.42 6.19
N ASN A 178 9.61 -15.77 7.34
CA ASN A 178 10.62 -15.61 8.39
C ASN A 178 10.10 -16.07 9.75
N GLN A 179 9.22 -17.08 9.77
CA GLN A 179 8.59 -17.59 10.99
C GLN A 179 9.65 -18.00 12.02
N GLY A 180 9.39 -17.69 13.29
CA GLY A 180 10.29 -17.96 14.41
C GLY A 180 11.40 -16.94 14.62
N LEU A 181 11.69 -16.08 13.62
CA LEU A 181 12.73 -15.05 13.74
C LEU A 181 12.17 -13.77 14.37
N VAL A 182 13.00 -13.11 15.20
CA VAL A 182 12.72 -11.75 15.65
C VAL A 182 13.17 -10.78 14.57
N LEU A 183 12.24 -10.01 14.03
CA LEU A 183 12.50 -9.02 12.98
C LEU A 183 12.38 -7.61 13.58
N SER A 184 13.42 -6.79 13.42
CA SER A 184 13.37 -5.39 13.80
C SER A 184 12.42 -4.59 12.89
N ARG A 185 11.95 -3.42 13.37
CA ARG A 185 11.13 -2.52 12.54
C ARG A 185 11.85 -2.13 11.24
N GLN A 186 13.14 -1.85 11.31
CA GLN A 186 13.94 -1.52 10.12
C GLN A 186 14.02 -2.70 9.14
N GLN A 187 14.24 -3.92 9.62
CA GLN A 187 14.23 -5.12 8.76
C GLN A 187 12.86 -5.33 8.08
N LEU A 188 11.78 -5.05 8.81
CA LEU A 188 10.42 -5.10 8.26
C LEU A 188 10.21 -4.00 7.20
N LEU A 189 10.67 -2.78 7.45
CA LEU A 189 10.60 -1.67 6.48
C LEU A 189 11.41 -2.00 5.22
N ASP A 190 12.65 -2.40 5.36
CA ASP A 190 13.51 -2.76 4.22
C ASP A 190 12.94 -3.95 3.44
N GLY A 191 12.45 -4.95 4.16
CA GLY A 191 11.81 -6.14 3.60
C GLY A 191 10.49 -5.87 2.92
N VAL A 192 9.65 -4.96 3.42
CA VAL A 192 8.27 -4.74 2.94
C VAL A 192 8.09 -3.44 2.17
N TRP A 193 8.75 -2.34 2.50
CA TRP A 193 8.68 -1.07 1.77
C TRP A 193 9.88 -0.86 0.83
N GLY A 194 10.97 -1.56 1.09
CA GLY A 194 12.19 -1.53 0.28
C GLY A 194 13.32 -0.76 0.97
N PRO A 195 14.59 -1.05 0.62
CA PRO A 195 15.73 -0.36 1.19
C PRO A 195 15.70 1.14 0.85
N GLY A 196 16.03 1.97 1.84
CA GLY A 196 16.01 3.43 1.68
C GLY A 196 14.62 4.06 1.76
N TRP A 197 13.63 3.38 2.30
CA TRP A 197 12.35 4.00 2.61
C TRP A 197 12.51 4.98 3.78
N PHE A 198 12.06 6.24 3.56
CA PHE A 198 12.22 7.36 4.49
C PHE A 198 10.89 7.72 5.17
N GLY A 199 10.28 6.81 5.88
CA GLY A 199 9.09 7.06 6.66
C GLY A 199 9.30 6.78 8.15
N ASP A 200 8.21 6.87 8.92
CA ASP A 200 8.21 6.59 10.35
C ASP A 200 8.13 5.07 10.59
N GLU A 201 8.95 4.54 11.49
CA GLU A 201 8.90 3.13 11.92
C GLU A 201 7.51 2.71 12.47
N ARG A 202 6.72 3.68 12.94
CA ARG A 202 5.33 3.46 13.37
C ARG A 202 4.43 2.93 12.26
N THR A 203 4.81 3.13 10.99
CA THR A 203 4.11 2.51 9.85
C THR A 203 4.00 0.99 10.02
N VAL A 204 5.06 0.34 10.50
CA VAL A 204 5.04 -1.10 10.80
C VAL A 204 4.03 -1.41 11.89
N ASP A 205 4.02 -0.63 12.98
CA ASP A 205 3.16 -0.87 14.14
C ASP A 205 1.67 -0.77 13.76
N VAL A 206 1.32 0.19 12.90
CA VAL A 206 -0.04 0.36 12.38
C VAL A 206 -0.47 -0.87 11.56
N HIS A 207 0.35 -1.31 10.60
CA HIS A 207 0.03 -2.48 9.78
C HIS A 207 -0.01 -3.79 10.60
N VAL A 208 0.87 -3.94 11.60
CA VAL A 208 0.82 -5.05 12.55
C VAL A 208 -0.51 -5.05 13.33
N ARG A 209 -0.97 -3.89 13.78
CA ARG A 209 -2.27 -3.76 14.47
C ARG A 209 -3.43 -4.17 13.56
N GLN A 210 -3.40 -3.76 12.27
CA GLN A 210 -4.43 -4.15 11.30
C GLN A 210 -4.41 -5.66 11.01
N LEU A 211 -3.23 -6.27 10.86
CA LEU A 211 -3.11 -7.71 10.70
C LEU A 211 -3.72 -8.47 11.89
N ARG A 212 -3.38 -8.09 13.12
CA ARG A 212 -3.96 -8.70 14.32
C ARG A 212 -5.47 -8.58 14.36
N LYS A 213 -6.00 -7.39 14.00
CA LYS A 213 -7.45 -7.15 13.95
C LYS A 213 -8.15 -8.02 12.90
N LYS A 214 -7.55 -8.21 11.73
CA LYS A 214 -8.17 -8.93 10.60
C LYS A 214 -8.02 -10.45 10.70
N LEU A 215 -6.88 -10.94 11.24
CA LEU A 215 -6.57 -12.36 11.32
C LEU A 215 -7.00 -13.01 12.66
N GLY A 216 -7.30 -12.19 13.67
CA GLY A 216 -7.81 -12.66 14.95
C GLY A 216 -6.76 -13.31 15.85
N ASP A 217 -7.25 -14.01 16.88
CA ASP A 217 -6.41 -14.54 17.96
C ASP A 217 -5.49 -15.71 17.51
N GLY A 218 -5.82 -16.40 16.41
CA GLY A 218 -4.98 -17.44 15.83
C GLY A 218 -3.67 -16.92 15.21
N PHE A 219 -3.57 -15.60 14.99
CA PHE A 219 -2.36 -14.97 14.47
C PHE A 219 -1.36 -14.63 15.60
N GLU A 220 -0.51 -15.59 15.94
CA GLU A 220 0.47 -15.48 17.03
C GLU A 220 1.67 -14.58 16.71
N LEU A 221 1.41 -13.33 16.34
CA LEU A 221 2.46 -12.33 16.15
C LEU A 221 2.78 -11.65 17.48
N LYS A 222 3.95 -11.93 18.05
CA LYS A 222 4.40 -11.38 19.36
C LYS A 222 5.22 -10.11 19.18
N THR A 223 4.98 -9.12 20.06
CA THR A 223 5.84 -7.94 20.18
C THR A 223 7.06 -8.29 21.03
N VAL A 224 8.24 -8.05 20.49
CA VAL A 224 9.51 -8.13 21.22
C VAL A 224 9.92 -6.71 21.59
N PHE A 225 9.70 -6.33 22.83
CA PHE A 225 9.87 -4.95 23.31
C PHE A 225 11.30 -4.45 23.04
N GLY A 226 11.40 -3.21 22.54
CA GLY A 226 12.67 -2.57 22.19
C GLY A 226 13.33 -3.09 20.90
N VAL A 227 12.78 -4.14 20.25
CA VAL A 227 13.35 -4.75 19.04
C VAL A 227 12.37 -4.69 17.87
N GLY A 228 11.23 -5.37 17.96
CA GLY A 228 10.29 -5.49 16.86
C GLY A 228 9.25 -6.58 17.08
N TYR A 229 9.13 -7.53 16.13
CA TYR A 229 8.07 -8.52 16.11
C TYR A 229 8.59 -9.92 15.76
N ARG A 230 7.87 -10.95 16.22
CA ARG A 230 8.13 -12.35 15.87
C ARG A 230 6.80 -13.08 15.66
N LEU A 231 6.67 -13.72 14.51
CA LEU A 231 5.61 -14.68 14.25
C LEU A 231 6.07 -16.06 14.76
N ASN A 232 5.24 -16.71 15.60
CA ASN A 232 5.53 -18.05 16.13
C ASN A 232 5.13 -19.14 15.15
#